data_1e4e2b3a622bb5b033935b73f0039f18
#
_entry.id   1e4e2b3a622bb5b033935b73f0039f18
#
_cell.length_a   1.000
_cell.length_b   1.000
_cell.length_c   1.000
_cell.angle_alpha   90.00
_cell.angle_beta   90.00
_cell.angle_gamma   90.00
#
_symmetry.space_group_name_H-M   'P 1'
#
loop_
_entity.id
_entity.type
_entity.pdbx_description
1 polymer ?
#
loop_
_entity_poly.entity_id
_entity_poly.type
_entity_poly.pdbx_seq_one_letter_code
_entity_poly.pdbx_strand_id
1 'polypeptide(L)'
;IDDREDDADQRTEHMRLLRHCYGKLSKANQAFMNLRYKDGLSVRQMAAEVGKQAGAVRVKLHRLRLSLKDCVRFKLKEQEA
;
A
#
# COMPACT_ATOMS: atom_id res chain seq x y z
N ILE A 1 18.68 -1.29 22.86
CA ILE A 1 19.63 -1.20 21.73
C ILE A 1 19.30 -2.26 20.69
N ASP A 2 19.10 -3.48 21.12
CA ASP A 2 18.73 -4.59 20.23
C ASP A 2 17.36 -4.37 19.59
N ASP A 3 16.46 -3.68 20.29
CA ASP A 3 15.12 -3.38 19.79
C ASP A 3 15.16 -2.54 18.51
N ARG A 4 16.15 -1.65 18.36
CA ARG A 4 16.28 -0.81 17.18
C ARG A 4 16.69 -1.61 15.96
N GLU A 5 17.58 -2.58 16.13
CA GLU A 5 18.02 -3.45 15.03
C GLU A 5 16.90 -4.36 14.58
N ASP A 6 16.15 -4.92 15.54
CA ASP A 6 15.01 -5.77 15.25
C ASP A 6 13.92 -4.99 14.52
N ASP A 7 13.63 -3.74 14.95
CA ASP A 7 12.66 -2.88 14.29
C ASP A 7 13.09 -2.55 12.87
N ALA A 8 14.38 -2.28 12.64
CA ALA A 8 14.90 -1.97 11.32
C ALA A 8 14.78 -3.18 10.39
N ASP A 9 15.11 -4.39 10.89
CA ASP A 9 15.00 -5.62 10.13
C ASP A 9 13.55 -5.94 9.79
N GLN A 10 12.62 -5.74 10.75
CA GLN A 10 11.20 -5.94 10.53
C GLN A 10 10.65 -4.94 9.50
N ARG A 11 11.09 -3.69 9.57
CA ARG A 11 10.69 -2.68 8.59
C ARG A 11 11.16 -3.04 7.19
N THR A 12 12.40 -3.49 7.08
CA THR A 12 12.97 -3.88 5.78
C THR A 12 12.20 -5.05 5.20
N GLU A 13 11.88 -6.05 6.02
CA GLU A 13 11.10 -7.20 5.58
C GLU A 13 9.69 -6.79 5.18
N HIS A 14 9.02 -5.96 5.98
CA HIS A 14 7.69 -5.44 5.66
C HIS A 14 7.71 -4.65 4.37
N MET A 15 8.72 -3.81 4.17
CA MET A 15 8.84 -3.02 2.94
C MET A 15 9.04 -3.90 1.72
N ARG A 16 9.83 -4.96 1.85
CA ARG A 16 10.05 -5.92 0.77
C ARG A 16 8.75 -6.62 0.40
N LEU A 17 8.02 -7.10 1.41
CA LEU A 17 6.73 -7.77 1.19
C LEU A 17 5.70 -6.82 0.63
N LEU A 18 5.68 -5.59 1.11
CA LEU A 18 4.76 -4.57 0.61
C LEU A 18 5.02 -4.28 -0.87
N ARG A 19 6.28 -4.15 -1.27
CA ARG A 19 6.64 -3.96 -2.69
C ARG A 19 6.20 -5.14 -3.54
N HIS A 20 6.39 -6.34 -3.03
CA HIS A 20 5.95 -7.56 -3.72
C HIS A 20 4.43 -7.55 -3.93
N CYS A 21 3.69 -7.26 -2.87
CA CYS A 21 2.23 -7.19 -2.93
C CYS A 21 1.74 -6.06 -3.81
N TYR A 22 2.42 -4.92 -3.76
CA TYR A 22 2.11 -3.76 -4.62
C TYR A 22 2.27 -4.14 -6.09
N GLY A 23 3.32 -4.89 -6.41
CA GLY A 23 3.57 -5.35 -7.78
C GLY A 23 2.48 -6.27 -8.32
N LYS A 24 1.68 -6.88 -7.45
CA LYS A 24 0.56 -7.73 -7.85
C LYS A 24 -0.70 -6.92 -8.21
N LEU A 25 -0.75 -5.65 -7.83
CA LEU A 25 -1.87 -4.80 -8.21
C LEU A 25 -1.86 -4.56 -9.72
N SER A 26 -3.04 -4.33 -10.29
CA SER A 26 -3.13 -3.90 -11.68
C SER A 26 -2.37 -2.60 -11.88
N LYS A 27 -1.93 -2.33 -13.11
CA LYS A 27 -1.24 -1.08 -13.43
C LYS A 27 -2.12 0.14 -13.11
N ALA A 28 -3.42 0.03 -13.34
CA ALA A 28 -4.36 1.10 -13.03
C ALA A 28 -4.41 1.37 -11.53
N ASN A 29 -4.44 0.31 -10.70
CA ASN A 29 -4.45 0.47 -9.25
C ASN A 29 -3.12 0.99 -8.72
N GLN A 30 -2.00 0.55 -9.32
CA GLN A 30 -0.68 1.08 -8.97
C GLN A 30 -0.60 2.57 -9.26
N ALA A 31 -1.08 3.00 -10.43
CA ALA A 31 -1.10 4.40 -10.81
C ALA A 31 -1.97 5.22 -9.85
N PHE A 32 -3.13 4.67 -9.47
CA PHE A 32 -4.03 5.32 -8.51
C PHE A 32 -3.35 5.52 -7.15
N MET A 33 -2.70 4.48 -6.63
CA MET A 33 -1.98 4.57 -5.36
C MET A 33 -0.80 5.54 -5.43
N ASN A 34 -0.12 5.58 -6.58
CA ASN A 34 1.02 6.49 -6.78
C ASN A 34 0.61 7.96 -6.69
N LEU A 35 -0.59 8.31 -7.11
CA LEU A 35 -1.09 9.69 -6.98
C LEU A 35 -1.05 10.15 -5.52
N ARG A 36 -1.40 9.26 -4.60
CA ARG A 36 -1.44 9.58 -3.17
C ARG A 36 -0.05 9.47 -2.52
N TYR A 37 0.67 8.39 -2.78
CA TYR A 37 1.88 8.05 -2.02
C TYR A 37 3.17 8.51 -2.66
N LYS A 38 3.21 8.63 -3.98
CA LYS A 38 4.39 9.11 -4.68
C LYS A 38 4.28 10.60 -4.99
N ASP A 39 3.13 11.02 -5.53
CA ASP A 39 2.93 12.40 -5.96
C ASP A 39 2.38 13.28 -4.83
N GLY A 40 1.95 12.69 -3.73
CA GLY A 40 1.51 13.44 -2.57
C GLY A 40 0.19 14.17 -2.72
N LEU A 41 -0.68 13.73 -3.64
CA LEU A 41 -1.95 14.39 -3.86
C LEU A 41 -2.91 14.16 -2.70
N SER A 42 -3.71 15.17 -2.37
CA SER A 42 -4.83 15.01 -1.45
C SER A 42 -5.94 14.19 -2.11
N VAL A 43 -6.88 13.69 -1.30
CA VAL A 43 -8.02 12.94 -1.82
C VAL A 43 -8.82 13.79 -2.82
N ARG A 44 -8.98 15.09 -2.53
CA ARG A 44 -9.67 16.01 -3.46
C ARG A 44 -8.93 16.14 -4.78
N GLN A 45 -7.61 16.28 -4.73
CA GLN A 45 -6.78 16.37 -5.92
C GLN A 45 -6.84 15.08 -6.73
N MET A 46 -6.81 13.93 -6.06
CA MET A 46 -6.96 12.64 -6.70
C MET A 46 -8.31 12.52 -7.40
N ALA A 47 -9.38 12.97 -6.72
CA ALA A 47 -10.73 12.93 -7.27
C ALA A 47 -10.82 13.72 -8.56
N ALA A 48 -10.19 14.90 -8.57
CA ALA A 48 -10.13 15.74 -9.78
C ALA A 48 -9.38 15.06 -10.91
N GLU A 49 -8.24 14.41 -10.58
CA GLU A 49 -7.41 13.71 -11.58
C GLU A 49 -8.14 12.53 -12.21
N VAL A 50 -8.84 11.74 -11.40
CA VAL A 50 -9.50 10.53 -11.90
C VAL A 50 -10.96 10.75 -12.32
N GLY A 51 -11.47 11.98 -12.15
CA GLY A 51 -12.83 12.32 -12.54
C GLY A 51 -13.90 11.63 -11.69
N LYS A 52 -13.65 11.46 -10.40
CA LYS A 52 -14.57 10.81 -9.47
C LYS A 52 -14.78 11.67 -8.23
N GLN A 53 -15.77 11.29 -7.41
CA GLN A 53 -16.03 12.00 -6.16
C GLN A 53 -15.03 11.58 -5.09
N ALA A 54 -14.74 12.52 -4.17
CA ALA A 54 -13.78 12.28 -3.09
C ALA A 54 -14.14 11.08 -2.23
N GLY A 55 -15.43 10.87 -1.97
CA GLY A 55 -15.89 9.70 -1.21
C GLY A 55 -15.52 8.38 -1.87
N ALA A 56 -15.70 8.30 -3.19
CA ALA A 56 -15.34 7.11 -3.96
C ALA A 56 -13.83 6.86 -3.91
N VAL A 57 -13.04 7.94 -4.00
CA VAL A 57 -11.57 7.84 -3.89
C VAL A 57 -11.17 7.30 -2.53
N ARG A 58 -11.79 7.79 -1.44
CA ARG A 58 -11.48 7.32 -0.09
C ARG A 58 -11.77 5.83 0.06
N VAL A 59 -12.91 5.38 -0.44
CA VAL A 59 -13.31 3.96 -0.37
C VAL A 59 -12.31 3.11 -1.13
N LYS A 60 -11.93 3.51 -2.34
CA LYS A 60 -10.98 2.76 -3.15
C LYS A 60 -9.60 2.69 -2.49
N LEU A 61 -9.10 3.81 -1.95
CA LEU A 61 -7.84 3.82 -1.22
C LEU A 61 -7.88 2.86 -0.04
N HIS A 62 -8.97 2.88 0.73
CA HIS A 62 -9.13 2.01 1.89
C HIS A 62 -9.10 0.53 1.48
N ARG A 63 -9.85 0.18 0.43
CA ARG A 63 -9.89 -1.20 -0.07
C ARG A 63 -8.53 -1.67 -0.56
N LEU A 64 -7.81 -0.81 -1.28
CA LEU A 64 -6.47 -1.16 -1.76
C LEU A 64 -5.49 -1.35 -0.60
N ARG A 65 -5.56 -0.49 0.42
CA ARG A 65 -4.73 -0.65 1.62
C ARG A 65 -5.01 -1.96 2.34
N LEU A 66 -6.29 -2.33 2.50
CA LEU A 66 -6.66 -3.60 3.11
C LEU A 66 -6.14 -4.78 2.30
N SER A 67 -6.26 -4.71 0.99
CA SER A 67 -5.77 -5.75 0.09
C SER A 67 -4.26 -5.94 0.25
N LEU A 68 -3.51 -4.84 0.30
CA LEU A 68 -2.06 -4.89 0.51
C LEU A 68 -1.71 -5.47 1.88
N LYS A 69 -2.44 -5.05 2.91
CA LYS A 69 -2.24 -5.54 4.28
C LYS A 69 -2.47 -7.04 4.36
N ASP A 70 -3.54 -7.53 3.74
CA ASP A 70 -3.85 -8.96 3.73
C ASP A 70 -2.80 -9.74 2.96
N CYS A 71 -2.32 -9.21 1.85
CA CYS A 71 -1.26 -9.84 1.06
C CYS A 71 0.02 -9.98 1.90
N VAL A 72 0.42 -8.91 2.59
CA VAL A 72 1.62 -8.94 3.44
C VAL A 72 1.45 -9.96 4.57
N ARG A 73 0.29 -9.98 5.21
CA ARG A 73 0.00 -10.95 6.28
C ARG A 73 0.10 -12.39 5.78
N PHE A 74 -0.46 -12.65 4.61
CA PHE A 74 -0.42 -13.97 4.00
C PHE A 74 1.02 -14.42 3.75
N LYS A 75 1.84 -13.52 3.21
CA LYS A 75 3.25 -13.80 2.95
C LYS A 75 4.04 -14.04 4.24
N LEU A 76 3.75 -13.28 5.30
CA LEU A 76 4.39 -13.49 6.59
C LEU A 76 4.06 -14.87 7.16
N LYS A 77 2.82 -15.31 7.04
CA LYS A 77 2.42 -16.65 7.50
C LYS A 77 3.12 -17.74 6.71
N GLU A 78 3.29 -17.57 5.41
CA GLU A 78 4.03 -18.54 4.58
C GLU A 78 5.47 -18.68 5.07
N GLN A 79 6.11 -17.57 5.46
CA GLN A 79 7.48 -17.58 5.93
C GLN A 79 7.62 -18.24 7.29
N GLU A 80 6.60 -18.15 8.14
CA GLU A 80 6.60 -18.79 9.46
C GLU A 80 6.36 -20.30 9.37
N ALA A 81 5.73 -20.74 8.31
CA ALA A 81 5.49 -22.18 8.10
C ALA A 81 6.72 -22.85 7.52
#